data_5ce78a314bd2cf5d8f0af045ed82fc34
#
_entry.id   5ce78a314bd2cf5d8f0af045ed82fc34
#
_cell.length_a   1.000
_cell.length_b   1.000
_cell.length_c   1.000
_cell.angle_alpha   90.00
_cell.angle_beta   90.00
_cell.angle_gamma   90.00
#
_symmetry.space_group_name_H-M   'P 1'
#
loop_
_entity.id
_entity.type
_entity.pdbx_description
1 polymer ?
#
loop_
_entity_poly.entity_id
_entity_poly.type
_entity_poly.pdbx_seq_one_letter_code
_entity_poly.pdbx_strand_id
1 'polypeptide(L)'
;MRRMVSGLLLLVCLVMTAASALAAGTTVTTFTPFADMDFAAQSYMDLVTAWENETGNIVEDYSGSEDDLFMQQMQEMAASGRADLVVVPLGSGLTANQLVSVDEMLAAAPDCGAKKMAAMTESDGSVLLTPIRLNWESLYINTDVLEANGVAVPTSYDELIVACAALAQKGVLPVANAMCEWPEIALDCAAMLGAPADQYGQQTSLDGAKSVLTALTQVGAFGVDPWNLTDEQAEQAFAEGVAAMRFDGSDLAETLAAERQGKTVVVSLSGMDGQARTALVGTPSYGLAITRACWQDSARREAALSLAAKMLTGEGFAALTAPASDTALGQSIAQMNASATACAGLLYDLNPDHFDEWSESVVSALMAL
;
A
#
# COMPACT_ATOMS: atom_id res chain seq x y z
N MET A 1 29.68 -49.16 50.37
CA MET A 1 29.46 -47.81 49.84
C MET A 1 30.24 -47.48 48.55
N ARG A 2 30.39 -48.43 47.62
CA ARG A 2 31.19 -48.18 46.38
C ARG A 2 30.42 -48.50 45.08
N ARG A 3 29.13 -48.79 45.15
CA ARG A 3 28.30 -49.12 43.97
C ARG A 3 27.18 -48.14 43.66
N MET A 4 27.01 -47.05 44.44
CA MET A 4 25.99 -46.03 44.18
C MET A 4 26.53 -44.76 43.50
N VAL A 5 27.86 -44.60 43.33
CA VAL A 5 28.42 -43.39 42.70
C VAL A 5 28.52 -43.52 41.17
N SER A 6 28.60 -44.76 40.65
CA SER A 6 28.69 -44.96 39.20
C SER A 6 27.38 -44.79 38.42
N GLY A 7 26.23 -44.87 39.07
CA GLY A 7 24.91 -44.68 38.39
C GLY A 7 24.52 -43.23 38.22
N LEU A 8 25.04 -42.32 39.07
CA LEU A 8 24.68 -40.92 39.02
C LEU A 8 25.49 -40.14 37.95
N LEU A 9 26.73 -40.60 37.64
CA LEU A 9 27.53 -39.98 36.59
C LEU A 9 27.05 -40.31 35.17
N LEU A 10 26.45 -41.48 34.95
CA LEU A 10 25.88 -41.87 33.65
C LEU A 10 24.58 -41.14 33.34
N LEU A 11 23.76 -40.79 34.34
CA LEU A 11 22.51 -40.07 34.15
C LEU A 11 22.75 -38.58 33.86
N VAL A 12 23.82 -37.98 34.41
CA VAL A 12 24.19 -36.58 34.15
C VAL A 12 24.82 -36.42 32.76
N CYS A 13 25.53 -37.42 32.24
CA CYS A 13 26.04 -37.38 30.86
C CYS A 13 24.92 -37.60 29.79
N LEU A 14 23.82 -38.30 30.12
CA LEU A 14 22.73 -38.51 29.18
C LEU A 14 21.78 -37.29 29.07
N VAL A 15 21.77 -36.42 30.06
CA VAL A 15 20.95 -35.19 30.05
C VAL A 15 21.67 -34.02 29.37
N MET A 16 23.01 -34.09 29.23
CA MET A 16 23.81 -33.06 28.53
C MET A 16 23.97 -33.25 27.04
N THR A 17 23.50 -34.37 26.44
CA THR A 17 23.53 -34.57 24.99
C THR A 17 22.23 -34.28 24.27
N ALA A 18 21.20 -33.78 25.00
CA ALA A 18 20.02 -33.19 24.41
C ALA A 18 20.14 -31.67 24.23
N ALA A 19 21.39 -31.16 24.13
CA ALA A 19 21.65 -29.80 23.73
C ALA A 19 21.56 -29.72 22.20
N SER A 20 20.37 -29.31 21.70
CA SER A 20 20.23 -28.46 20.53
C SER A 20 21.07 -28.89 19.32
N ALA A 21 20.59 -29.89 18.57
CA ALA A 21 20.64 -29.70 17.14
C ALA A 21 19.73 -28.49 16.88
N LEU A 22 20.27 -27.27 16.87
CA LEU A 22 19.62 -26.19 16.12
C LEU A 22 19.44 -26.77 14.73
N ALA A 23 18.21 -27.02 14.34
CA ALA A 23 17.92 -27.35 12.97
C ALA A 23 18.57 -26.22 12.17
N ALA A 24 19.47 -26.56 11.24
CA ALA A 24 20.04 -25.59 10.33
C ALA A 24 18.85 -24.86 9.71
N GLY A 25 18.81 -23.52 9.81
CA GLY A 25 17.71 -22.76 9.28
C GLY A 25 17.51 -23.04 7.79
N THR A 26 16.28 -22.90 7.33
CA THR A 26 15.95 -23.05 5.91
C THR A 26 16.46 -21.83 5.14
N THR A 27 17.15 -22.06 4.01
CA THR A 27 17.53 -20.97 3.10
C THR A 27 16.35 -20.63 2.18
N VAL A 28 16.02 -19.34 2.10
CA VAL A 28 15.05 -18.75 1.16
C VAL A 28 15.84 -17.89 0.18
N THR A 29 15.77 -18.21 -1.11
CA THR A 29 16.39 -17.40 -2.16
C THR A 29 15.41 -16.33 -2.65
N THR A 30 15.81 -15.06 -2.52
CA THR A 30 14.99 -13.92 -2.96
C THR A 30 15.55 -13.30 -4.24
N PHE A 31 14.63 -12.74 -5.05
CA PHE A 31 14.98 -11.90 -6.19
C PHE A 31 14.09 -10.66 -6.15
N THR A 32 14.68 -9.48 -5.91
CA THR A 32 13.93 -8.24 -5.65
C THR A 32 14.60 -7.02 -6.31
N PRO A 33 13.88 -5.90 -6.53
CA PRO A 33 14.47 -4.65 -7.00
C PRO A 33 15.06 -3.82 -5.85
N PHE A 34 15.10 -4.33 -4.62
CA PHE A 34 15.49 -3.58 -3.42
C PHE A 34 17.02 -3.52 -3.26
N ALA A 35 17.74 -3.05 -4.28
CA ALA A 35 19.19 -2.89 -4.25
C ALA A 35 19.62 -1.50 -4.76
N ASP A 36 20.88 -1.19 -4.60
CA ASP A 36 21.57 0.01 -5.09
C ASP A 36 20.87 1.33 -4.68
N MET A 37 20.29 2.03 -5.65
CA MET A 37 19.64 3.32 -5.46
C MET A 37 18.17 3.22 -5.03
N ASP A 38 17.62 2.01 -4.88
CA ASP A 38 16.24 1.84 -4.43
C ASP A 38 16.05 2.39 -3.00
N PHE A 39 15.00 3.19 -2.80
CA PHE A 39 14.73 3.82 -1.51
C PHE A 39 14.50 2.79 -0.37
N ALA A 40 14.00 1.59 -0.72
CA ALA A 40 13.72 0.53 0.25
C ALA A 40 14.90 -0.41 0.49
N ALA A 41 16.06 -0.23 -0.17
CA ALA A 41 17.20 -1.13 -0.07
C ALA A 41 17.64 -1.36 1.39
N GLN A 42 17.83 -0.30 2.16
CA GLN A 42 18.21 -0.41 3.57
C GLN A 42 17.10 -1.04 4.41
N SER A 43 15.85 -0.63 4.22
CA SER A 43 14.68 -1.18 4.94
C SER A 43 14.52 -2.67 4.67
N TYR A 44 14.72 -3.11 3.43
CA TYR A 44 14.70 -4.52 3.06
C TYR A 44 15.80 -5.31 3.76
N MET A 45 17.04 -4.83 3.76
CA MET A 45 18.16 -5.48 4.45
C MET A 45 17.94 -5.59 5.97
N ASP A 46 17.41 -4.54 6.59
CA ASP A 46 17.09 -4.52 8.02
C ASP A 46 15.97 -5.52 8.35
N LEU A 47 14.94 -5.60 7.49
CA LEU A 47 13.84 -6.54 7.61
C LEU A 47 14.31 -7.99 7.47
N VAL A 48 15.16 -8.29 6.48
CA VAL A 48 15.77 -9.61 6.27
C VAL A 48 16.59 -9.99 7.50
N THR A 49 17.48 -9.10 7.97
CA THR A 49 18.31 -9.34 9.15
C THR A 49 17.46 -9.62 10.40
N ALA A 50 16.37 -8.85 10.60
CA ALA A 50 15.46 -9.09 11.71
C ALA A 50 14.76 -10.45 11.60
N TRP A 51 14.28 -10.82 10.41
CA TRP A 51 13.63 -12.10 10.16
C TRP A 51 14.59 -13.28 10.35
N GLU A 52 15.85 -13.19 9.89
CA GLU A 52 16.89 -14.22 10.10
C GLU A 52 17.17 -14.42 11.61
N ASN A 53 17.29 -13.33 12.35
CA ASN A 53 17.52 -13.37 13.81
C ASN A 53 16.31 -13.96 14.57
N GLU A 54 15.09 -13.70 14.14
CA GLU A 54 13.86 -14.19 14.76
C GLU A 54 13.63 -15.68 14.50
N THR A 55 13.95 -16.15 13.27
CA THR A 55 13.57 -17.49 12.82
C THR A 55 14.73 -18.49 12.77
N GLY A 56 15.96 -18.00 12.68
CA GLY A 56 17.15 -18.81 12.40
C GLY A 56 17.25 -19.28 10.94
N ASN A 57 16.33 -18.85 10.06
CA ASN A 57 16.42 -19.08 8.62
C ASN A 57 17.44 -18.11 7.99
N ILE A 58 17.76 -18.32 6.73
CA ILE A 58 18.75 -17.53 5.98
C ILE A 58 18.14 -17.05 4.68
N VAL A 59 18.40 -15.81 4.29
CA VAL A 59 18.06 -15.28 2.97
C VAL A 59 19.31 -15.30 2.09
N GLU A 60 19.23 -15.97 0.94
CA GLU A 60 20.19 -15.80 -0.15
C GLU A 60 19.60 -14.78 -1.14
N ASP A 61 20.10 -13.54 -1.05
CA ASP A 61 19.53 -12.43 -1.78
C ASP A 61 20.22 -12.16 -3.11
N TYR A 62 19.40 -12.03 -4.17
CA TYR A 62 19.80 -11.65 -5.52
C TYR A 62 19.10 -10.36 -5.95
N SER A 63 19.02 -9.38 -5.06
CA SER A 63 18.49 -8.06 -5.39
C SER A 63 19.40 -7.35 -6.39
N GLY A 64 18.80 -6.61 -7.30
CA GLY A 64 19.52 -5.89 -8.36
C GLY A 64 18.79 -4.64 -8.82
N SER A 65 19.50 -3.76 -9.50
CA SER A 65 18.92 -2.59 -10.14
C SER A 65 17.99 -3.01 -11.28
N GLU A 66 16.88 -2.29 -11.44
CA GLU A 66 15.89 -2.55 -12.47
C GLU A 66 16.43 -2.10 -13.85
N ASP A 67 16.98 -3.05 -14.60
CA ASP A 67 17.42 -2.87 -16.00
C ASP A 67 17.00 -4.09 -16.84
N ASP A 68 17.32 -4.07 -18.14
CA ASP A 68 17.01 -5.18 -19.05
C ASP A 68 17.62 -6.51 -18.61
N LEU A 69 18.77 -6.48 -17.95
CA LEU A 69 19.43 -7.66 -17.42
C LEU A 69 18.72 -8.21 -16.20
N PHE A 70 18.23 -7.34 -15.32
CA PHE A 70 17.42 -7.72 -14.15
C PHE A 70 16.20 -8.54 -14.57
N MET A 71 15.42 -8.04 -15.54
CA MET A 71 14.22 -8.74 -16.01
C MET A 71 14.56 -10.13 -16.59
N GLN A 72 15.63 -10.24 -17.37
CA GLN A 72 16.07 -11.53 -17.92
C GLN A 72 16.49 -12.49 -16.81
N GLN A 73 17.32 -12.06 -15.86
CA GLN A 73 17.79 -12.88 -14.75
C GLN A 73 16.63 -13.35 -13.85
N MET A 74 15.67 -12.46 -13.57
CA MET A 74 14.47 -12.78 -12.80
C MET A 74 13.68 -13.91 -13.45
N GLN A 75 13.40 -13.81 -14.77
CA GLN A 75 12.69 -14.84 -15.51
C GLN A 75 13.44 -16.17 -15.50
N GLU A 76 14.78 -16.15 -15.68
CA GLU A 76 15.61 -17.35 -15.63
C GLU A 76 15.64 -17.99 -14.24
N MET A 77 15.72 -17.20 -13.18
CA MET A 77 15.73 -17.72 -11.80
C MET A 77 14.37 -18.31 -11.41
N ALA A 78 13.27 -17.64 -11.73
CA ALA A 78 11.94 -18.16 -11.49
C ALA A 78 11.65 -19.44 -12.31
N ALA A 79 12.00 -19.45 -13.60
CA ALA A 79 11.79 -20.58 -14.48
C ALA A 79 12.65 -21.82 -14.11
N SER A 80 13.89 -21.59 -13.64
CA SER A 80 14.78 -22.68 -13.20
C SER A 80 14.50 -23.16 -11.76
N GLY A 81 13.57 -22.54 -11.05
CA GLY A 81 13.26 -22.86 -9.65
C GLY A 81 14.37 -22.51 -8.65
N ARG A 82 15.27 -21.60 -9.01
CA ARG A 82 16.33 -21.12 -8.13
C ARG A 82 15.87 -20.03 -7.17
N ALA A 83 14.90 -19.17 -7.58
CA ALA A 83 14.27 -18.23 -6.67
C ALA A 83 13.10 -18.86 -5.93
N ASP A 84 12.95 -18.51 -4.66
CA ASP A 84 11.82 -18.89 -3.80
C ASP A 84 10.76 -17.82 -3.73
N LEU A 85 11.19 -16.59 -3.49
CA LEU A 85 10.35 -15.41 -3.39
C LEU A 85 10.87 -14.37 -4.37
N VAL A 86 9.97 -13.78 -5.14
CA VAL A 86 10.29 -12.74 -6.11
C VAL A 86 9.44 -11.50 -5.88
N VAL A 87 10.03 -10.32 -6.08
CA VAL A 87 9.33 -9.05 -6.18
C VAL A 87 9.58 -8.51 -7.58
N VAL A 88 8.52 -8.39 -8.36
CA VAL A 88 8.62 -8.14 -9.80
C VAL A 88 7.64 -7.04 -10.24
N PRO A 89 7.98 -6.26 -11.28
CA PRO A 89 7.05 -5.32 -11.86
C PRO A 89 5.86 -6.04 -12.49
N LEU A 90 4.73 -5.35 -12.58
CA LEU A 90 3.59 -5.83 -13.35
C LEU A 90 4.00 -6.03 -14.81
N GLY A 91 3.44 -7.07 -15.44
CA GLY A 91 3.82 -7.40 -16.82
C GLY A 91 5.16 -8.15 -16.93
N SER A 92 5.69 -8.69 -15.83
CA SER A 92 6.93 -9.48 -15.79
C SER A 92 6.93 -10.71 -16.70
N GLY A 93 5.78 -11.15 -17.22
CA GLY A 93 5.64 -12.33 -18.06
C GLY A 93 5.73 -13.66 -17.33
N LEU A 94 5.79 -13.65 -15.98
CA LEU A 94 5.72 -14.86 -15.16
C LEU A 94 4.28 -15.40 -15.14
N THR A 95 4.13 -16.71 -15.13
CA THR A 95 2.86 -17.39 -15.31
C THR A 95 2.52 -18.31 -14.13
N ALA A 96 1.28 -18.81 -14.07
CA ALA A 96 0.81 -19.80 -13.09
C ALA A 96 1.62 -21.10 -13.06
N ASN A 97 2.39 -21.40 -14.10
CA ASN A 97 3.32 -22.54 -14.10
C ASN A 97 4.58 -22.26 -13.26
N GLN A 98 4.91 -21.00 -13.03
CA GLN A 98 6.11 -20.55 -12.31
C GLN A 98 5.77 -20.02 -10.94
N LEU A 99 4.62 -19.37 -10.77
CA LEU A 99 4.19 -18.72 -9.54
C LEU A 99 2.99 -19.43 -8.89
N VAL A 100 2.92 -19.30 -7.58
CA VAL A 100 1.78 -19.72 -6.76
C VAL A 100 0.74 -18.62 -6.77
N SER A 101 -0.54 -18.96 -6.81
CA SER A 101 -1.59 -17.96 -6.71
C SER A 101 -1.70 -17.38 -5.29
N VAL A 102 -2.18 -16.15 -5.19
CA VAL A 102 -2.47 -15.50 -3.91
C VAL A 102 -3.48 -16.31 -3.09
N ASP A 103 -4.45 -16.98 -3.75
CA ASP A 103 -5.40 -17.86 -3.07
C ASP A 103 -4.74 -19.07 -2.41
N GLU A 104 -3.73 -19.67 -3.08
CA GLU A 104 -2.95 -20.76 -2.47
C GLU A 104 -2.10 -20.27 -1.30
N MET A 105 -1.51 -19.07 -1.39
CA MET A 105 -0.77 -18.45 -0.27
C MET A 105 -1.68 -18.23 0.94
N LEU A 106 -2.86 -17.62 0.74
CA LEU A 106 -3.84 -17.36 1.79
C LEU A 106 -4.43 -18.63 2.38
N ALA A 107 -4.63 -19.68 1.57
CA ALA A 107 -5.10 -20.98 2.06
C ALA A 107 -4.06 -21.67 2.95
N ALA A 108 -2.76 -21.51 2.66
CA ALA A 108 -1.68 -22.09 3.45
C ALA A 108 -1.34 -21.28 4.70
N ALA A 109 -1.39 -19.95 4.60
CA ALA A 109 -1.08 -19.00 5.67
C ALA A 109 -2.00 -17.77 5.57
N PRO A 110 -3.19 -17.78 6.20
CA PRO A 110 -4.14 -16.66 6.15
C PRO A 110 -3.56 -15.34 6.62
N ASP A 111 -2.56 -15.39 7.50
CA ASP A 111 -1.91 -14.22 8.09
C ASP A 111 -0.64 -13.78 7.35
N CYS A 112 -0.37 -14.33 6.14
CA CYS A 112 0.84 -13.97 5.38
C CYS A 112 0.80 -12.55 4.78
N GLY A 113 -0.29 -11.82 4.98
CA GLY A 113 -0.42 -10.43 4.51
C GLY A 113 -0.68 -10.29 3.00
N ALA A 114 -0.78 -11.40 2.27
CA ALA A 114 -1.08 -11.37 0.85
C ALA A 114 -2.46 -10.74 0.59
N LYS A 115 -2.52 -9.87 -0.44
CA LYS A 115 -3.72 -9.12 -0.82
C LYS A 115 -4.02 -9.40 -2.28
N LYS A 116 -5.30 -9.49 -2.63
CA LYS A 116 -5.73 -9.54 -4.04
C LYS A 116 -6.09 -8.14 -4.51
N MET A 117 -5.73 -7.83 -5.73
CA MET A 117 -6.07 -6.59 -6.39
C MET A 117 -6.66 -6.89 -7.76
N ALA A 118 -7.79 -6.29 -8.11
CA ALA A 118 -8.49 -6.57 -9.36
C ALA A 118 -7.60 -6.28 -10.58
N ALA A 119 -6.83 -5.19 -10.54
CA ALA A 119 -5.88 -4.81 -11.59
C ALA A 119 -4.72 -5.83 -11.80
N MET A 120 -4.53 -6.78 -10.87
CA MET A 120 -3.51 -7.84 -10.95
C MET A 120 -4.13 -9.22 -11.27
N THR A 121 -5.38 -9.25 -11.74
CA THR A 121 -6.09 -10.49 -12.06
C THR A 121 -5.76 -10.91 -13.50
N GLU A 122 -5.26 -12.12 -13.64
CA GLU A 122 -4.97 -12.75 -14.94
C GLU A 122 -6.27 -13.02 -15.72
N SER A 123 -6.14 -13.27 -17.02
CA SER A 123 -7.29 -13.53 -17.91
C SER A 123 -8.08 -14.81 -17.54
N ASP A 124 -7.48 -15.72 -16.78
CA ASP A 124 -8.14 -16.94 -16.25
C ASP A 124 -8.78 -16.73 -14.87
N GLY A 125 -8.73 -15.50 -14.34
CA GLY A 125 -9.28 -15.12 -13.03
C GLY A 125 -8.33 -15.41 -11.86
N SER A 126 -7.11 -15.93 -12.08
CA SER A 126 -6.13 -16.10 -11.03
C SER A 126 -5.43 -14.79 -10.69
N VAL A 127 -4.95 -14.66 -9.45
CA VAL A 127 -4.08 -13.57 -9.01
C VAL A 127 -2.76 -14.18 -8.58
N LEU A 128 -1.68 -13.87 -9.30
CA LEU A 128 -0.36 -14.47 -9.10
C LEU A 128 0.57 -13.59 -8.25
N LEU A 129 0.32 -12.29 -8.22
CA LEU A 129 1.12 -11.30 -7.52
C LEU A 129 0.28 -10.63 -6.43
N THR A 130 0.85 -10.47 -5.23
CA THR A 130 0.28 -9.60 -4.21
C THR A 130 0.97 -8.24 -4.25
N PRO A 131 0.24 -7.11 -4.26
CA PRO A 131 0.85 -5.79 -4.37
C PRO A 131 1.79 -5.53 -3.20
N ILE A 132 2.99 -5.00 -3.49
CA ILE A 132 3.97 -4.57 -2.51
C ILE A 132 4.39 -3.10 -2.72
N ARG A 133 4.16 -2.56 -3.90
CA ARG A 133 4.28 -1.13 -4.21
C ARG A 133 3.07 -0.68 -5.01
N LEU A 134 2.55 0.49 -4.64
CA LEU A 134 1.45 1.15 -5.31
C LEU A 134 1.78 2.63 -5.46
N ASN A 135 1.38 3.21 -6.59
CA ASN A 135 1.11 4.63 -6.68
C ASN A 135 -0.30 4.83 -6.15
N TRP A 136 -0.40 5.21 -4.88
CA TRP A 136 -1.67 5.32 -4.16
C TRP A 136 -2.22 6.76 -4.20
N GLU A 137 -3.52 6.89 -3.93
CA GLU A 137 -4.24 8.15 -3.84
C GLU A 137 -4.77 8.38 -2.43
N SER A 138 -4.79 9.64 -1.97
CA SER A 138 -5.26 9.99 -0.64
C SER A 138 -5.64 11.46 -0.52
N LEU A 139 -6.20 11.83 0.65
CA LEU A 139 -6.42 13.21 1.05
C LEU A 139 -5.19 13.75 1.78
N TYR A 140 -4.52 14.72 1.16
CA TYR A 140 -3.45 15.51 1.75
C TYR A 140 -4.02 16.70 2.50
N ILE A 141 -3.49 17.00 3.68
CA ILE A 141 -3.98 18.06 4.57
C ILE A 141 -2.83 18.96 5.05
N ASN A 142 -2.93 20.26 4.81
CA ASN A 142 -2.07 21.29 5.38
C ASN A 142 -2.50 21.57 6.82
N THR A 143 -1.80 21.00 7.79
CA THR A 143 -2.16 21.12 9.21
C THR A 143 -2.05 22.54 9.75
N ASP A 144 -1.08 23.33 9.27
CA ASP A 144 -0.91 24.73 9.66
C ASP A 144 -2.08 25.61 9.17
N VAL A 145 -2.65 25.32 7.99
CA VAL A 145 -3.83 26.04 7.48
C VAL A 145 -5.06 25.72 8.33
N LEU A 146 -5.26 24.45 8.69
CA LEU A 146 -6.35 24.06 9.58
C LEU A 146 -6.20 24.72 10.97
N GLU A 147 -5.01 24.63 11.57
CA GLU A 147 -4.72 25.19 12.89
C GLU A 147 -4.95 26.71 12.91
N ALA A 148 -4.44 27.45 11.91
CA ALA A 148 -4.63 28.90 11.79
C ALA A 148 -6.11 29.30 11.73
N ASN A 149 -6.97 28.38 11.27
CA ASN A 149 -8.41 28.59 11.17
C ASN A 149 -9.20 27.93 12.31
N GLY A 150 -8.53 27.31 13.30
CA GLY A 150 -9.19 26.64 14.43
C GLY A 150 -10.04 25.45 13.99
N VAL A 151 -9.61 24.74 12.92
CA VAL A 151 -10.24 23.54 12.40
C VAL A 151 -9.34 22.35 12.73
N ALA A 152 -9.92 21.28 13.26
CA ALA A 152 -9.19 20.06 13.53
C ALA A 152 -8.96 19.24 12.23
N VAL A 153 -7.90 18.43 12.20
CA VAL A 153 -7.68 17.45 11.12
C VAL A 153 -8.82 16.44 11.17
N PRO A 154 -9.60 16.28 10.07
CA PRO A 154 -10.72 15.34 10.04
C PRO A 154 -10.23 13.88 10.09
N THR A 155 -10.98 13.02 10.76
CA THR A 155 -10.75 11.57 10.86
C THR A 155 -11.91 10.76 10.29
N SER A 156 -12.96 11.43 9.84
CA SER A 156 -14.15 10.82 9.26
C SER A 156 -14.73 11.68 8.12
N TYR A 157 -15.57 11.07 7.31
CA TYR A 157 -16.34 11.79 6.28
C TYR A 157 -17.14 12.96 6.86
N ASP A 158 -17.84 12.75 7.98
CA ASP A 158 -18.64 13.79 8.60
C ASP A 158 -17.79 14.98 9.08
N GLU A 159 -16.62 14.68 9.67
CA GLU A 159 -15.68 15.71 10.09
C GLU A 159 -15.06 16.44 8.90
N LEU A 160 -14.82 15.76 7.76
CA LEU A 160 -14.38 16.38 6.51
C LEU A 160 -15.39 17.42 6.00
N ILE A 161 -16.68 17.06 5.96
CA ILE A 161 -17.77 17.98 5.56
C ILE A 161 -17.81 19.21 6.49
N VAL A 162 -17.72 18.98 7.80
CA VAL A 162 -17.71 20.09 8.79
C VAL A 162 -16.49 20.97 8.63
N ALA A 163 -15.30 20.38 8.41
CA ALA A 163 -14.07 21.13 8.20
C ALA A 163 -14.15 22.00 6.94
N CYS A 164 -14.61 21.43 5.82
CA CYS A 164 -14.80 22.16 4.56
C CYS A 164 -15.77 23.34 4.73
N ALA A 165 -16.93 23.12 5.36
CA ALA A 165 -17.91 24.18 5.61
C ALA A 165 -17.32 25.31 6.48
N ALA A 166 -16.57 24.97 7.53
CA ALA A 166 -15.95 25.95 8.43
C ALA A 166 -14.86 26.80 7.73
N LEU A 167 -14.05 26.18 6.87
CA LEU A 167 -13.01 26.87 6.08
C LEU A 167 -13.65 27.78 5.02
N ALA A 168 -14.64 27.27 4.26
CA ALA A 168 -15.36 28.04 3.25
C ALA A 168 -16.01 29.31 3.84
N GLN A 169 -16.64 29.22 5.02
CA GLN A 169 -17.23 30.37 5.74
C GLN A 169 -16.19 31.43 6.13
N LYS A 170 -14.92 31.04 6.26
CA LYS A 170 -13.80 31.97 6.56
C LYS A 170 -13.10 32.48 5.31
N GLY A 171 -13.56 32.09 4.12
CA GLY A 171 -12.97 32.45 2.83
C GLY A 171 -11.64 31.74 2.53
N VAL A 172 -11.36 30.62 3.20
CA VAL A 172 -10.22 29.76 2.93
C VAL A 172 -10.67 28.69 1.92
N LEU A 173 -9.87 28.41 0.90
CA LEU A 173 -10.13 27.31 -0.04
C LEU A 173 -9.97 25.97 0.68
N PRO A 174 -11.08 25.21 0.89
CA PRO A 174 -10.97 23.97 1.66
C PRO A 174 -10.21 22.88 0.93
N VAL A 175 -10.54 22.63 -0.36
CA VAL A 175 -9.96 21.57 -1.18
C VAL A 175 -9.58 22.13 -2.55
N ALA A 176 -8.32 22.01 -2.95
CA ALA A 176 -7.85 22.38 -4.28
C ALA A 176 -7.77 21.12 -5.16
N ASN A 177 -8.70 20.97 -6.10
CA ASN A 177 -8.66 19.94 -7.14
C ASN A 177 -9.17 20.50 -8.47
N ALA A 178 -8.55 20.07 -9.56
CA ALA A 178 -8.90 20.42 -10.92
C ALA A 178 -10.07 19.57 -11.44
N MET A 179 -11.27 19.84 -10.94
CA MET A 179 -12.46 18.99 -11.15
C MET A 179 -12.91 18.82 -12.61
N CYS A 180 -12.46 19.69 -13.53
CA CYS A 180 -12.74 19.54 -14.98
C CYS A 180 -11.57 18.98 -15.77
N GLU A 181 -10.36 19.09 -15.26
CA GLU A 181 -9.15 18.65 -15.97
C GLU A 181 -8.75 17.23 -15.54
N TRP A 182 -8.75 16.97 -14.23
CA TRP A 182 -8.37 15.70 -13.61
C TRP A 182 -9.30 15.35 -12.43
N PRO A 183 -10.57 14.95 -12.69
CA PRO A 183 -11.49 14.58 -11.62
C PRO A 183 -11.20 13.21 -11.02
N GLU A 184 -10.39 12.37 -11.69
CA GLU A 184 -10.21 10.94 -11.41
C GLU A 184 -9.80 10.69 -9.97
N ILE A 185 -8.77 11.37 -9.48
CA ILE A 185 -8.26 11.20 -8.11
C ILE A 185 -9.34 11.56 -7.07
N ALA A 186 -10.07 12.65 -7.32
CA ALA A 186 -11.16 13.04 -6.42
C ALA A 186 -12.32 12.04 -6.47
N LEU A 187 -12.61 11.44 -7.63
CA LEU A 187 -13.62 10.40 -7.82
C LEU A 187 -13.23 9.11 -7.08
N ASP A 188 -11.96 8.67 -7.21
CA ASP A 188 -11.44 7.48 -6.54
C ASP A 188 -11.47 7.62 -5.02
N CYS A 189 -10.96 8.72 -4.48
CA CYS A 189 -11.02 9.03 -3.05
C CYS A 189 -12.46 9.16 -2.54
N ALA A 190 -13.35 9.79 -3.31
CA ALA A 190 -14.76 9.91 -2.95
C ALA A 190 -15.47 8.55 -2.96
N ALA A 191 -15.15 7.67 -3.89
CA ALA A 191 -15.70 6.31 -3.95
C ALA A 191 -15.31 5.49 -2.73
N MET A 192 -14.06 5.63 -2.25
CA MET A 192 -13.61 5.00 -1.01
C MET A 192 -14.36 5.52 0.21
N LEU A 193 -14.69 6.81 0.26
CA LEU A 193 -15.48 7.37 1.35
C LEU A 193 -16.96 6.96 1.25
N GLY A 194 -17.47 6.82 0.03
CA GLY A 194 -18.87 6.56 -0.26
C GLY A 194 -19.34 5.13 -0.02
N ALA A 195 -18.44 4.13 -0.10
CA ALA A 195 -18.80 2.73 0.04
C ALA A 195 -17.72 1.91 0.78
N PRO A 196 -18.07 0.74 1.35
CA PRO A 196 -17.11 -0.21 1.89
C PRO A 196 -16.10 -0.69 0.84
N ALA A 197 -14.88 -1.04 1.29
CA ALA A 197 -13.79 -1.44 0.41
C ALA A 197 -14.10 -2.67 -0.47
N ASP A 198 -14.90 -3.60 0.02
CA ASP A 198 -15.35 -4.79 -0.74
C ASP A 198 -16.38 -4.48 -1.83
N GLN A 199 -16.92 -3.26 -1.86
CA GLN A 199 -17.84 -2.75 -2.87
C GLN A 199 -17.19 -1.73 -3.81
N TYR A 200 -15.91 -1.41 -3.59
CA TYR A 200 -15.18 -0.46 -4.44
C TYR A 200 -15.12 -0.97 -5.89
N GLY A 201 -15.33 -0.07 -6.84
CA GLY A 201 -15.46 -0.39 -8.27
C GLY A 201 -16.84 -0.90 -8.69
N GLN A 202 -17.76 -1.16 -7.74
CA GLN A 202 -19.15 -1.53 -8.04
C GLN A 202 -20.04 -0.28 -8.12
N GLN A 203 -21.27 -0.43 -8.64
CA GLN A 203 -22.25 0.66 -8.76
C GLN A 203 -22.47 1.41 -7.42
N THR A 204 -22.44 0.70 -6.29
CA THR A 204 -22.59 1.29 -4.95
C THR A 204 -21.50 2.32 -4.66
N SER A 205 -20.24 2.04 -5.04
CA SER A 205 -19.14 2.98 -4.81
C SER A 205 -19.20 4.17 -5.78
N LEU A 206 -19.65 3.96 -7.01
CA LEU A 206 -19.87 5.04 -7.97
C LEU A 206 -20.98 6.00 -7.51
N ASP A 207 -22.09 5.47 -7.01
CA ASP A 207 -23.18 6.27 -6.42
C ASP A 207 -22.71 6.96 -5.12
N GLY A 208 -21.86 6.28 -4.34
CA GLY A 208 -21.21 6.83 -3.16
C GLY A 208 -20.30 8.01 -3.50
N ALA A 209 -19.42 7.88 -4.51
CA ALA A 209 -18.55 8.96 -4.97
C ALA A 209 -19.35 10.22 -5.35
N LYS A 210 -20.41 10.03 -6.13
CA LYS A 210 -21.32 11.12 -6.50
C LYS A 210 -21.94 11.79 -5.27
N SER A 211 -22.36 11.01 -4.27
CA SER A 211 -22.95 11.53 -3.04
C SER A 211 -21.95 12.34 -2.23
N VAL A 212 -20.70 11.82 -2.06
CA VAL A 212 -19.61 12.50 -1.35
C VAL A 212 -19.26 13.83 -2.04
N LEU A 213 -19.02 13.82 -3.35
CA LEU A 213 -18.64 15.03 -4.10
C LEU A 213 -19.78 16.06 -4.13
N THR A 214 -21.03 15.60 -4.23
CA THR A 214 -22.22 16.49 -4.12
C THR A 214 -22.23 17.21 -2.77
N ALA A 215 -22.02 16.49 -1.65
CA ALA A 215 -22.02 17.09 -0.34
C ALA A 215 -20.84 18.07 -0.16
N LEU A 216 -19.64 17.72 -0.64
CA LEU A 216 -18.47 18.60 -0.63
C LEU A 216 -18.72 19.87 -1.43
N THR A 217 -19.30 19.78 -2.63
CA THR A 217 -19.65 20.93 -3.47
C THR A 217 -20.65 21.83 -2.77
N GLN A 218 -21.70 21.27 -2.16
CA GLN A 218 -22.75 22.02 -1.45
C GLN A 218 -22.23 22.81 -0.25
N VAL A 219 -21.19 22.34 0.42
CA VAL A 219 -20.54 23.06 1.54
C VAL A 219 -19.46 24.02 1.08
N GLY A 220 -19.23 24.17 -0.24
CA GLY A 220 -18.23 25.06 -0.82
C GLY A 220 -16.80 24.54 -0.71
N ALA A 221 -16.62 23.22 -0.64
CA ALA A 221 -15.30 22.60 -0.48
C ALA A 221 -14.32 22.99 -1.59
N PHE A 222 -14.79 23.09 -2.83
CA PHE A 222 -13.95 23.39 -3.99
C PHE A 222 -13.89 24.87 -4.36
N GLY A 223 -14.35 25.77 -3.47
CA GLY A 223 -14.36 27.21 -3.69
C GLY A 223 -15.50 27.71 -4.58
N VAL A 224 -15.37 28.94 -5.08
CA VAL A 224 -16.45 29.61 -5.85
C VAL A 224 -16.41 29.33 -7.36
N ASP A 225 -15.29 28.87 -7.88
CA ASP A 225 -15.09 28.53 -9.30
C ASP A 225 -14.15 27.35 -9.49
N PRO A 226 -14.56 26.16 -8.99
CA PRO A 226 -13.71 24.95 -9.01
C PRO A 226 -13.47 24.40 -10.43
N TRP A 227 -14.30 24.84 -11.38
CA TRP A 227 -14.34 24.30 -12.73
C TRP A 227 -13.31 24.91 -13.68
N ASN A 228 -12.71 26.06 -13.30
CA ASN A 228 -11.67 26.75 -14.06
C ASN A 228 -10.27 26.59 -13.46
N LEU A 229 -10.13 25.85 -12.37
CA LEU A 229 -8.84 25.58 -11.74
C LEU A 229 -8.12 24.48 -12.54
N THR A 230 -6.91 24.79 -13.05
CA THR A 230 -6.05 23.78 -13.66
C THR A 230 -5.36 22.93 -12.59
N ASP A 231 -4.85 21.76 -12.96
CA ASP A 231 -4.16 20.89 -12.00
C ASP A 231 -2.92 21.56 -11.42
N GLU A 232 -2.10 22.24 -12.25
CA GLU A 232 -0.94 23.01 -11.80
C GLU A 232 -1.33 24.12 -10.80
N GLN A 233 -2.45 24.81 -11.03
CA GLN A 233 -2.93 25.83 -10.11
C GLN A 233 -3.43 25.25 -8.79
N ALA A 234 -4.07 24.09 -8.84
CA ALA A 234 -4.55 23.38 -7.66
C ALA A 234 -3.38 22.86 -6.81
N GLU A 235 -2.38 22.27 -7.44
CA GLU A 235 -1.15 21.83 -6.78
C GLU A 235 -0.41 23.01 -6.16
N GLN A 236 -0.22 24.08 -6.90
CA GLN A 236 0.42 25.29 -6.40
C GLN A 236 -0.33 25.88 -5.20
N ALA A 237 -1.67 25.99 -5.25
CA ALA A 237 -2.48 26.50 -4.15
C ALA A 237 -2.31 25.65 -2.88
N PHE A 238 -2.20 24.34 -3.01
CA PHE A 238 -1.93 23.45 -1.90
C PHE A 238 -0.49 23.58 -1.39
N ALA A 239 0.50 23.55 -2.29
CA ALA A 239 1.93 23.65 -1.94
C ALA A 239 2.28 24.98 -1.24
N GLU A 240 1.62 26.08 -1.61
CA GLU A 240 1.80 27.41 -0.98
C GLU A 240 0.99 27.59 0.31
N GLY A 241 0.10 26.62 0.66
CA GLY A 241 -0.78 26.72 1.84
C GLY A 241 -1.93 27.70 1.67
N VAL A 242 -2.31 28.02 0.43
CA VAL A 242 -3.53 28.78 0.10
C VAL A 242 -4.77 27.88 0.26
N ALA A 243 -4.65 26.61 -0.12
CA ALA A 243 -5.66 25.58 0.10
C ALA A 243 -5.32 24.73 1.32
N ALA A 244 -6.36 24.32 2.04
CA ALA A 244 -6.21 23.49 3.24
C ALA A 244 -5.98 22.02 2.92
N MET A 245 -6.59 21.49 1.86
CA MET A 245 -6.58 20.08 1.51
C MET A 245 -6.49 19.88 0.00
N ARG A 246 -6.05 18.67 -0.43
CA ARG A 246 -6.04 18.22 -1.82
C ARG A 246 -6.20 16.71 -1.87
N PHE A 247 -7.01 16.18 -2.76
CA PHE A 247 -6.96 14.80 -3.18
C PHE A 247 -5.85 14.65 -4.22
N ASP A 248 -4.87 13.78 -3.97
CA ASP A 248 -3.75 13.60 -4.88
C ASP A 248 -3.09 12.23 -4.79
N GLY A 249 -2.22 11.91 -5.75
CA GLY A 249 -1.42 10.71 -5.81
C GLY A 249 -0.20 10.73 -4.88
N SER A 250 0.48 9.60 -4.77
CA SER A 250 1.67 9.43 -3.92
C SER A 250 2.86 10.27 -4.37
N ASP A 251 2.92 10.65 -5.64
CA ASP A 251 3.96 11.49 -6.25
C ASP A 251 3.96 12.93 -5.72
N LEU A 252 2.82 13.46 -5.28
CA LEU A 252 2.78 14.77 -4.61
C LEU A 252 3.71 14.81 -3.38
N ALA A 253 3.84 13.70 -2.65
CA ALA A 253 4.74 13.64 -1.49
C ALA A 253 6.21 13.87 -1.87
N GLU A 254 6.61 13.52 -3.08
CA GLU A 254 7.98 13.66 -3.59
C GLU A 254 8.25 15.10 -4.10
N THR A 255 7.22 15.78 -4.62
CA THR A 255 7.34 17.12 -5.21
C THR A 255 7.24 18.24 -4.17
N LEU A 256 6.57 18.00 -3.04
CA LEU A 256 6.42 18.99 -1.98
C LEU A 256 7.76 19.39 -1.35
N ALA A 257 7.99 20.70 -1.20
CA ALA A 257 9.16 21.20 -0.50
C ALA A 257 9.22 20.69 0.96
N ALA A 258 10.41 20.43 1.49
CA ALA A 258 10.63 19.86 2.82
C ALA A 258 9.91 20.62 3.95
N GLU A 259 9.82 21.97 3.84
CA GLU A 259 9.07 22.78 4.79
C GLU A 259 7.57 22.45 4.77
N ARG A 260 6.99 22.22 3.60
CA ARG A 260 5.58 21.86 3.44
C ARG A 260 5.33 20.42 3.90
N GLN A 261 6.23 19.49 3.64
CA GLN A 261 6.15 18.11 4.16
C GLN A 261 6.09 18.06 5.69
N GLY A 262 6.75 18.99 6.38
CA GLY A 262 6.68 19.14 7.85
C GLY A 262 5.33 19.61 8.38
N LYS A 263 4.45 20.13 7.52
CA LYS A 263 3.13 20.71 7.84
C LYS A 263 1.98 20.02 7.12
N THR A 264 2.26 18.92 6.45
CA THR A 264 1.29 18.14 5.67
C THR A 264 1.16 16.74 6.27
N VAL A 265 -0.03 16.20 6.24
CA VAL A 265 -0.31 14.79 6.56
C VAL A 265 -1.25 14.20 5.52
N VAL A 266 -1.19 12.89 5.33
CA VAL A 266 -2.24 12.12 4.66
C VAL A 266 -3.11 11.44 5.72
N VAL A 267 -4.39 11.23 5.42
CA VAL A 267 -5.33 10.66 6.38
C VAL A 267 -6.20 9.58 5.75
N SER A 268 -6.37 8.47 6.46
CA SER A 268 -7.40 7.49 6.17
C SER A 268 -8.66 7.84 6.96
N LEU A 269 -9.66 8.38 6.27
CA LEU A 269 -10.94 8.76 6.88
C LEU A 269 -11.84 7.53 7.05
N SER A 270 -12.71 7.51 8.05
CA SER A 270 -13.88 6.61 8.00
C SER A 270 -14.90 7.13 7.00
N GLY A 271 -15.59 6.19 6.33
CA GLY A 271 -16.55 6.51 5.28
C GLY A 271 -17.89 7.01 5.78
N MET A 272 -18.82 7.26 4.85
CA MET A 272 -20.21 7.68 5.12
C MET A 272 -20.98 6.71 6.04
N ASP A 273 -20.59 5.44 6.06
CA ASP A 273 -21.15 4.39 6.92
C ASP A 273 -20.51 4.33 8.32
N GLY A 274 -19.57 5.24 8.61
CA GLY A 274 -18.80 5.28 9.85
C GLY A 274 -17.73 4.20 10.00
N GLN A 275 -17.51 3.37 8.98
CA GLN A 275 -16.48 2.32 9.02
C GLN A 275 -15.13 2.88 8.57
N ALA A 276 -14.05 2.42 9.25
CA ALA A 276 -12.69 2.80 8.86
C ALA A 276 -12.38 2.35 7.43
N ARG A 277 -11.71 3.20 6.67
CA ARG A 277 -11.19 2.89 5.33
C ARG A 277 -9.72 2.57 5.45
N THR A 278 -9.39 1.29 5.33
CA THR A 278 -8.03 0.76 5.45
C THR A 278 -7.53 0.16 4.13
N ALA A 279 -8.25 0.34 3.03
CA ALA A 279 -7.77 0.00 1.70
C ALA A 279 -6.95 1.15 1.11
N LEU A 280 -5.82 0.84 0.49
CA LEU A 280 -5.12 1.76 -0.40
C LEU A 280 -5.75 1.66 -1.79
N VAL A 281 -6.11 2.80 -2.37
CA VAL A 281 -6.55 2.90 -3.77
C VAL A 281 -5.35 3.35 -4.59
N GLY A 282 -5.12 2.73 -5.74
CA GLY A 282 -4.01 3.13 -6.59
C GLY A 282 -3.64 2.10 -7.64
N THR A 283 -2.61 2.41 -8.42
CA THR A 283 -2.06 1.53 -9.44
C THR A 283 -0.90 0.73 -8.86
N PRO A 284 -0.94 -0.62 -8.90
CA PRO A 284 0.19 -1.42 -8.45
C PRO A 284 1.35 -1.26 -9.44
N SER A 285 2.57 -1.10 -8.91
CA SER A 285 3.79 -1.07 -9.72
C SER A 285 4.59 -2.36 -9.58
N TYR A 286 4.62 -2.94 -8.37
CA TYR A 286 5.31 -4.19 -8.10
C TYR A 286 4.43 -5.16 -7.31
N GLY A 287 4.64 -6.45 -7.59
CA GLY A 287 4.02 -7.54 -6.85
C GLY A 287 5.04 -8.53 -6.29
N LEU A 288 4.71 -9.09 -5.13
CA LEU A 288 5.45 -10.19 -4.51
C LEU A 288 4.76 -11.52 -4.86
N ALA A 289 5.56 -12.54 -5.15
CA ALA A 289 5.09 -13.91 -5.36
C ALA A 289 6.05 -14.94 -4.78
N ILE A 290 5.52 -16.14 -4.52
CA ILE A 290 6.28 -17.34 -4.20
C ILE A 290 6.30 -18.25 -5.43
N THR A 291 7.46 -18.85 -5.75
CA THR A 291 7.59 -19.72 -6.92
C THR A 291 7.00 -21.11 -6.69
N ARG A 292 6.57 -21.79 -7.76
CA ARG A 292 6.10 -23.18 -7.70
C ARG A 292 7.17 -24.15 -7.22
N ALA A 293 8.44 -23.89 -7.51
CA ALA A 293 9.55 -24.71 -7.05
C ALA A 293 9.71 -24.66 -5.53
N CYS A 294 9.65 -23.46 -4.95
CA CYS A 294 9.61 -23.26 -3.51
C CYS A 294 8.40 -23.99 -2.87
N TRP A 295 7.24 -23.88 -3.50
CA TRP A 295 5.99 -24.42 -2.96
C TRP A 295 5.99 -25.94 -2.78
N GLN A 296 6.76 -26.67 -3.58
CA GLN A 296 6.87 -28.13 -3.51
C GLN A 296 7.68 -28.64 -2.31
N ASP A 297 8.56 -27.79 -1.73
CA ASP A 297 9.32 -28.07 -0.53
C ASP A 297 8.64 -27.43 0.68
N SER A 298 8.19 -28.25 1.64
CA SER A 298 7.43 -27.75 2.78
C SER A 298 8.21 -26.77 3.67
N ALA A 299 9.52 -27.02 3.88
CA ALA A 299 10.34 -26.17 4.72
C ALA A 299 10.61 -24.82 4.05
N ARG A 300 10.94 -24.83 2.75
CA ARG A 300 11.14 -23.60 1.98
C ARG A 300 9.84 -22.80 1.86
N ARG A 301 8.70 -23.47 1.62
CA ARG A 301 7.37 -22.85 1.56
C ARG A 301 7.01 -22.13 2.87
N GLU A 302 7.18 -22.81 4.02
CA GLU A 302 6.88 -22.23 5.32
C GLU A 302 7.77 -21.03 5.61
N ALA A 303 9.07 -21.12 5.32
CA ALA A 303 10.02 -20.04 5.48
C ALA A 303 9.70 -18.86 4.54
N ALA A 304 9.40 -19.11 3.25
CA ALA A 304 9.02 -18.06 2.29
C ALA A 304 7.71 -17.36 2.65
N LEU A 305 6.69 -18.08 3.13
CA LEU A 305 5.44 -17.50 3.64
C LEU A 305 5.68 -16.64 4.88
N SER A 306 6.56 -17.06 5.78
CA SER A 306 6.95 -16.27 6.96
C SER A 306 7.68 -14.97 6.57
N LEU A 307 8.60 -15.04 5.60
CA LEU A 307 9.27 -13.85 5.07
C LEU A 307 8.27 -12.92 4.35
N ALA A 308 7.40 -13.48 3.52
CA ALA A 308 6.33 -12.73 2.85
C ALA A 308 5.44 -12.00 3.88
N ALA A 309 5.04 -12.67 4.97
CA ALA A 309 4.28 -12.03 6.05
C ALA A 309 5.00 -10.83 6.65
N LYS A 310 6.32 -10.95 6.86
CA LYS A 310 7.15 -9.84 7.38
C LYS A 310 7.19 -8.65 6.40
N MET A 311 7.23 -8.93 5.09
CA MET A 311 7.27 -7.91 4.05
C MET A 311 5.90 -7.26 3.76
N LEU A 312 4.81 -8.01 3.90
CA LEU A 312 3.46 -7.60 3.45
C LEU A 312 2.57 -7.04 4.56
N THR A 313 3.05 -7.00 5.81
CA THR A 313 2.24 -6.54 6.95
C THR A 313 2.94 -5.43 7.75
N GLY A 314 2.14 -4.56 8.38
CA GLY A 314 2.58 -3.57 9.35
C GLY A 314 3.76 -2.71 8.88
N GLU A 315 4.75 -2.57 9.76
CA GLU A 315 5.94 -1.73 9.52
C GLU A 315 6.77 -2.22 8.33
N GLY A 316 6.83 -3.54 8.08
CA GLY A 316 7.56 -4.10 6.94
C GLY A 316 6.95 -3.62 5.62
N PHE A 317 5.64 -3.73 5.46
CA PHE A 317 4.94 -3.21 4.28
C PHE A 317 5.16 -1.70 4.11
N ALA A 318 4.99 -0.93 5.19
CA ALA A 318 5.19 0.52 5.15
C ALA A 318 6.60 0.91 4.71
N ALA A 319 7.62 0.20 5.23
CA ALA A 319 9.03 0.49 4.92
C ALA A 319 9.45 0.13 3.48
N LEU A 320 8.72 -0.80 2.84
CA LEU A 320 8.98 -1.20 1.45
C LEU A 320 8.13 -0.45 0.42
N THR A 321 7.07 0.25 0.86
CA THR A 321 6.13 0.96 -0.01
C THR A 321 6.38 2.45 -0.14
N ALA A 322 7.10 3.06 0.82
CA ALA A 322 7.37 4.49 0.81
C ALA A 322 8.75 4.81 1.40
N PRO A 323 9.42 5.87 0.93
CA PRO A 323 10.68 6.33 1.51
C PRO A 323 10.52 6.64 3.00
N ALA A 324 11.51 6.22 3.81
CA ALA A 324 11.57 6.62 5.22
C ALA A 324 11.74 8.14 5.33
N SER A 325 10.93 8.78 6.17
CA SER A 325 10.96 10.22 6.35
C SER A 325 10.56 10.60 7.78
N ASP A 326 11.31 11.55 8.35
CA ASP A 326 11.03 12.11 9.68
C ASP A 326 10.02 13.27 9.64
N THR A 327 9.53 13.65 8.45
CA THR A 327 8.52 14.70 8.29
C THR A 327 7.13 14.21 8.74
N ALA A 328 6.23 15.14 9.07
CA ALA A 328 4.85 14.80 9.43
C ALA A 328 4.16 14.02 8.28
N LEU A 329 4.44 14.41 7.03
CA LEU A 329 3.92 13.72 5.85
C LEU A 329 4.45 12.28 5.79
N GLY A 330 5.77 12.08 5.85
CA GLY A 330 6.36 10.74 5.78
C GLY A 330 5.87 9.81 6.90
N GLN A 331 5.73 10.32 8.13
CA GLN A 331 5.20 9.55 9.25
C GLN A 331 3.72 9.15 9.03
N SER A 332 2.89 10.06 8.50
CA SER A 332 1.49 9.76 8.21
C SER A 332 1.33 8.77 7.06
N ILE A 333 2.18 8.85 6.01
CA ILE A 333 2.24 7.85 4.93
C ILE A 333 2.61 6.48 5.48
N ALA A 334 3.66 6.40 6.30
CA ALA A 334 4.07 5.15 6.93
C ALA A 334 2.95 4.54 7.78
N GLN A 335 2.23 5.36 8.55
CA GLN A 335 1.09 4.90 9.34
C GLN A 335 -0.08 4.42 8.48
N MET A 336 -0.41 5.14 7.40
CA MET A 336 -1.45 4.75 6.44
C MET A 336 -1.12 3.38 5.81
N ASN A 337 0.10 3.22 5.29
CA ASN A 337 0.57 1.97 4.69
C ASN A 337 0.60 0.82 5.69
N ALA A 338 1.07 1.05 6.92
CA ALA A 338 1.10 0.04 7.98
C ALA A 338 -0.30 -0.45 8.39
N SER A 339 -1.31 0.42 8.29
CA SER A 339 -2.71 0.08 8.59
C SER A 339 -3.47 -0.53 7.42
N ALA A 340 -2.87 -0.61 6.23
CA ALA A 340 -3.54 -1.09 5.02
C ALA A 340 -3.85 -2.59 5.10
N THR A 341 -5.13 -2.93 5.00
CA THR A 341 -5.63 -4.31 5.00
C THR A 341 -6.05 -4.82 3.64
N ALA A 342 -6.19 -3.91 2.66
CA ALA A 342 -6.57 -4.21 1.28
C ALA A 342 -5.91 -3.22 0.32
N CYS A 343 -5.90 -3.57 -0.97
CA CYS A 343 -5.54 -2.68 -2.06
C CYS A 343 -6.63 -2.75 -3.12
N ALA A 344 -7.02 -1.60 -3.68
CA ALA A 344 -8.02 -1.48 -4.73
C ALA A 344 -7.41 -0.74 -5.93
N GLY A 345 -7.75 -1.17 -7.14
CA GLY A 345 -7.36 -0.49 -8.38
C GLY A 345 -8.12 0.82 -8.57
N LEU A 346 -7.69 1.66 -9.50
CA LEU A 346 -8.41 2.88 -9.87
C LEU A 346 -9.78 2.53 -10.48
N LEU A 347 -10.75 3.40 -10.33
CA LEU A 347 -12.09 3.21 -10.92
C LEU A 347 -12.03 3.09 -12.44
N TYR A 348 -11.14 3.83 -13.08
CA TYR A 348 -10.88 3.72 -14.51
C TYR A 348 -10.47 2.30 -14.91
N ASP A 349 -9.52 1.69 -14.19
CA ASP A 349 -9.04 0.33 -14.47
C ASP A 349 -10.12 -0.73 -14.23
N LEU A 350 -11.01 -0.49 -13.26
CA LEU A 350 -12.10 -1.39 -12.90
C LEU A 350 -13.32 -1.27 -13.83
N ASN A 351 -13.48 -0.14 -14.52
CA ASN A 351 -14.65 0.18 -15.35
C ASN A 351 -14.25 0.83 -16.69
N PRO A 352 -13.31 0.29 -17.45
CA PRO A 352 -12.72 0.99 -18.60
C PRO A 352 -13.73 1.37 -19.70
N ASP A 353 -14.79 0.58 -19.85
CA ASP A 353 -15.81 0.81 -20.90
C ASP A 353 -16.83 1.91 -20.55
N HIS A 354 -16.95 2.30 -19.27
CA HIS A 354 -18.02 3.17 -18.78
C HIS A 354 -17.51 4.34 -17.92
N PHE A 355 -16.25 4.37 -17.57
CA PHE A 355 -15.72 5.36 -16.64
C PHE A 355 -15.84 6.78 -17.18
N ASP A 356 -15.46 7.02 -18.43
CA ASP A 356 -15.48 8.35 -19.04
C ASP A 356 -16.90 8.94 -19.07
N GLU A 357 -17.88 8.16 -19.55
CA GLU A 357 -19.29 8.60 -19.58
C GLU A 357 -19.83 8.86 -18.17
N TRP A 358 -19.47 8.01 -17.21
CA TRP A 358 -19.88 8.17 -15.83
C TRP A 358 -19.23 9.39 -15.18
N SER A 359 -17.91 9.58 -15.30
CA SER A 359 -17.18 10.71 -14.71
C SER A 359 -17.65 12.05 -15.27
N GLU A 360 -17.85 12.16 -16.59
CA GLU A 360 -18.46 13.34 -17.23
C GLU A 360 -19.87 13.63 -16.71
N SER A 361 -20.67 12.59 -16.50
CA SER A 361 -22.02 12.72 -15.92
C SER A 361 -21.98 13.24 -14.49
N VAL A 362 -21.01 12.77 -13.67
CA VAL A 362 -20.84 13.26 -12.30
C VAL A 362 -20.40 14.73 -12.30
N VAL A 363 -19.34 15.06 -13.03
CA VAL A 363 -18.84 16.44 -13.15
C VAL A 363 -19.95 17.41 -13.64
N SER A 364 -20.68 17.02 -14.69
CA SER A 364 -21.79 17.83 -15.19
C SER A 364 -22.90 18.04 -14.15
N ALA A 365 -23.20 17.03 -13.35
CA ALA A 365 -24.18 17.13 -12.27
C ALA A 365 -23.70 18.06 -11.13
N LEU A 366 -22.41 18.03 -10.82
CA LEU A 366 -21.80 18.91 -9.80
C LEU A 366 -21.75 20.38 -10.27
N MET A 367 -21.47 20.61 -11.56
CA MET A 367 -21.49 21.97 -12.16
C MET A 367 -22.88 22.62 -12.13
N ALA A 368 -23.94 21.83 -11.99
CA ALA A 368 -25.31 22.32 -11.93
C ALA A 368 -25.78 22.72 -10.52
N LEU A 369 -24.96 22.47 -9.49
CA LEU A 369 -25.24 22.82 -8.08
C LEU A 369 -24.91 24.28 -7.80
#